data_cdf730f5c9dc765e48a921a84fd55be2
#
_entry.id   cdf730f5c9dc765e48a921a84fd55be2
#
_cell.length_a   1.000
_cell.length_b   1.000
_cell.length_c   1.000
_cell.angle_alpha   90.00
_cell.angle_beta   90.00
_cell.angle_gamma   90.00
#
_symmetry.space_group_name_H-M   'P 1'
#
loop_
_entity.id
_entity.type
_entity.pdbx_description
1 polymer ?
#
loop_
_entity_poly.entity_id
_entity_poly.type
_entity_poly.pdbx_seq_one_letter_code
_entity_poly.pdbx_strand_id
1 'polypeptide(L)'
;RLRYEFHLLWPNADYREDIDILVAGCGTSQAAKHAIRQPAARVTGIDISTTSLANTRELKRKYQLENLDIQELSIERVAELGGQFDKIICTGVLHHLADPVRGLRALRSVLKPQGAMQLMVYAAYGRTGIHMLQSYARHLGIQATETEIKDLIAVLKELPRGHPLDYLLREAPDFRNPAALADALLNPRERAYTVPQVFEYLARSGMVFGRWYRQAPYLPQCGVLVGTPHAARLADLPTQEQYAAVELFRGTITSHSFTAYRDDSPLDQPLICFDRENWTAFVPIINPRLVCLEENLPAGAAAVLINQDHVNPDLIHLINTSEKILFDAIDGQRRIGEILEAALLTKGERIDLKTARRFFARLWCYDHAVFDTSQSNAN
;
A
#
# COMPACT_ATOMS: atom_id res chain seq x y z
N ARG A 1 9.11 12.10 5.53
CA ARG A 1 8.75 10.98 4.65
C ARG A 1 9.23 9.65 5.21
N LEU A 2 10.53 9.49 5.58
CA LEU A 2 11.05 8.23 6.10
C LEU A 2 10.34 7.79 7.38
N ARG A 3 10.10 8.72 8.33
CA ARG A 3 9.29 8.44 9.52
C ARG A 3 7.87 7.97 9.18
N TYR A 4 7.21 8.57 8.16
CA TYR A 4 5.91 8.11 7.70
C TYR A 4 5.95 6.65 7.20
N GLU A 5 6.91 6.34 6.32
CA GLU A 5 7.09 4.98 5.77
C GLU A 5 7.48 3.97 6.86
N PHE A 6 8.20 4.40 7.91
CA PHE A 6 8.56 3.57 9.05
C PHE A 6 7.34 3.25 9.93
N HIS A 7 6.64 4.29 10.42
CA HIS A 7 5.49 4.09 11.31
C HIS A 7 4.24 3.53 10.60
N LEU A 8 4.23 3.51 9.26
CA LEU A 8 3.25 2.73 8.50
C LEU A 8 3.40 1.22 8.76
N LEU A 9 4.64 0.77 9.00
CA LEU A 9 4.98 -0.64 9.25
C LEU A 9 5.11 -0.94 10.75
N TRP A 10 5.69 -0.04 11.52
CA TRP A 10 5.99 -0.21 12.94
C TRP A 10 5.52 1.00 13.76
N PRO A 11 4.21 1.19 13.94
CA PRO A 11 3.69 2.35 14.67
C PRO A 11 4.12 2.39 16.14
N ASN A 12 4.41 1.25 16.75
CA ASN A 12 4.78 1.10 18.16
C ASN A 12 6.30 0.94 18.41
N ALA A 13 7.13 1.08 17.38
CA ALA A 13 8.58 1.01 17.49
C ALA A 13 9.23 2.39 17.41
N ASP A 14 10.35 2.56 18.11
CA ASP A 14 11.18 3.76 17.98
C ASP A 14 11.73 3.88 16.55
N TYR A 15 11.65 5.10 16.01
CA TYR A 15 12.11 5.36 14.66
C TYR A 15 13.61 5.16 14.51
N ARG A 16 14.02 4.43 13.47
CA ARG A 16 15.41 4.24 13.06
C ARG A 16 15.53 4.14 11.54
N GLU A 17 16.71 4.47 11.02
CA GLU A 17 17.00 4.47 9.58
C GLU A 17 17.92 3.33 9.16
N ASP A 18 18.66 2.73 10.08
CA ASP A 18 19.66 1.69 9.90
C ASP A 18 19.07 0.29 9.76
N ILE A 19 18.09 0.12 8.88
CA ILE A 19 17.37 -1.14 8.68
C ILE A 19 17.92 -1.95 7.50
N ASP A 20 17.80 -3.27 7.59
CA ASP A 20 18.11 -4.21 6.51
C ASP A 20 16.85 -4.40 5.64
N ILE A 21 16.94 -4.05 4.34
CA ILE A 21 15.84 -4.12 3.39
C ILE A 21 16.14 -5.13 2.30
N LEU A 22 15.25 -6.11 2.12
CA LEU A 22 15.24 -6.98 0.94
C LEU A 22 14.18 -6.50 -0.06
N VAL A 23 14.57 -6.32 -1.32
CA VAL A 23 13.66 -6.10 -2.44
C VAL A 23 13.66 -7.36 -3.30
N ALA A 24 12.64 -8.20 -3.11
CA ALA A 24 12.51 -9.50 -3.77
C ALA A 24 11.73 -9.38 -5.09
N GLY A 25 12.35 -9.74 -6.20
CA GLY A 25 11.90 -9.42 -7.55
C GLY A 25 12.07 -7.92 -7.81
N CYS A 26 13.30 -7.41 -7.67
CA CYS A 26 13.59 -5.98 -7.65
C CYS A 26 13.43 -5.29 -9.02
N GLY A 27 13.26 -6.06 -10.09
CA GLY A 27 13.11 -5.55 -11.44
C GLY A 27 14.26 -4.62 -11.86
N THR A 28 13.95 -3.64 -12.69
CA THR A 28 14.95 -2.77 -13.31
C THR A 28 15.43 -1.60 -12.43
N SER A 29 14.70 -1.26 -11.34
CA SER A 29 14.99 -0.01 -10.61
C SER A 29 14.54 0.05 -9.16
N GLN A 30 13.71 -0.89 -8.69
CA GLN A 30 13.06 -0.77 -7.38
C GLN A 30 14.08 -0.76 -6.24
N ALA A 31 15.06 -1.67 -6.24
CA ALA A 31 16.10 -1.70 -5.22
C ALA A 31 16.94 -0.42 -5.20
N ALA A 32 17.33 0.10 -6.38
CA ALA A 32 18.06 1.36 -6.47
C ALA A 32 17.25 2.54 -5.91
N LYS A 33 15.94 2.62 -6.19
CA LYS A 33 15.06 3.66 -5.62
C LYS A 33 15.00 3.60 -4.10
N HIS A 34 14.99 2.42 -3.50
CA HIS A 34 15.03 2.28 -2.03
C HIS A 34 16.39 2.68 -1.47
N ALA A 35 17.49 2.29 -2.09
CA ALA A 35 18.84 2.67 -1.65
C ALA A 35 19.05 4.20 -1.69
N ILE A 36 18.59 4.88 -2.76
CA ILE A 36 18.64 6.34 -2.88
C ILE A 36 17.82 7.03 -1.77
N ARG A 37 16.62 6.51 -1.50
CA ARG A 37 15.68 7.14 -0.54
C ARG A 37 16.06 6.91 0.91
N GLN A 38 16.79 5.85 1.21
CA GLN A 38 17.14 5.39 2.56
C GLN A 38 18.65 5.14 2.62
N PRO A 39 19.48 6.20 2.63
CA PRO A 39 20.93 6.07 2.56
C PRO A 39 21.56 5.39 3.77
N ALA A 40 20.91 5.42 4.94
CA ALA A 40 21.37 4.73 6.15
C ALA A 40 20.97 3.23 6.18
N ALA A 41 20.02 2.81 5.35
CA ALA A 41 19.60 1.41 5.26
C ALA A 41 20.56 0.59 4.40
N ARG A 42 20.68 -0.71 4.68
CA ARG A 42 21.33 -1.69 3.79
C ARG A 42 20.26 -2.32 2.91
N VAL A 43 20.38 -2.17 1.59
CA VAL A 43 19.40 -2.67 0.63
C VAL A 43 19.98 -3.83 -0.16
N THR A 44 19.30 -4.97 -0.16
CA THR A 44 19.61 -6.13 -1.01
C THR A 44 18.50 -6.29 -2.04
N GLY A 45 18.84 -6.28 -3.32
CA GLY A 45 17.92 -6.56 -4.42
C GLY A 45 18.17 -7.95 -5.01
N ILE A 46 17.13 -8.76 -5.15
CA ILE A 46 17.21 -10.04 -5.86
C ILE A 46 16.22 -10.09 -7.01
N ASP A 47 16.63 -10.72 -8.12
CA ASP A 47 15.78 -10.99 -9.28
C ASP A 47 16.35 -12.20 -10.06
N ILE A 48 15.52 -12.84 -10.86
CA ILE A 48 15.94 -13.91 -11.78
C ILE A 48 16.30 -13.39 -13.18
N SER A 49 15.91 -12.14 -13.49
CA SER A 49 16.13 -11.50 -14.78
C SER A 49 17.51 -10.82 -14.83
N THR A 50 18.44 -11.41 -15.55
CA THR A 50 19.77 -10.83 -15.79
C THR A 50 19.71 -9.43 -16.39
N THR A 51 18.75 -9.18 -17.31
CA THR A 51 18.51 -7.88 -17.92
C THR A 51 18.06 -6.85 -16.89
N SER A 52 17.10 -7.20 -16.03
CA SER A 52 16.63 -6.32 -14.95
C SER A 52 17.76 -5.97 -13.99
N LEU A 53 18.56 -6.97 -13.62
CA LEU A 53 19.71 -6.76 -12.72
C LEU A 53 20.82 -5.91 -13.37
N ALA A 54 21.06 -6.05 -14.69
CA ALA A 54 21.99 -5.20 -15.41
C ALA A 54 21.59 -3.72 -15.33
N ASN A 55 20.32 -3.41 -15.54
CA ASN A 55 19.78 -2.05 -15.39
C ASN A 55 19.93 -1.54 -13.94
N THR A 56 19.63 -2.36 -12.95
CA THR A 56 19.79 -1.97 -11.53
C THR A 56 21.25 -1.75 -11.16
N ARG A 57 22.20 -2.56 -11.69
CA ARG A 57 23.65 -2.36 -11.52
C ARG A 57 24.14 -1.08 -12.15
N GLU A 58 23.59 -0.70 -13.33
CA GLU A 58 23.88 0.58 -13.96
C GLU A 58 23.42 1.76 -13.08
N LEU A 59 22.21 1.69 -12.51
CA LEU A 59 21.73 2.69 -11.55
C LEU A 59 22.61 2.75 -10.29
N LYS A 60 23.03 1.61 -9.74
CA LYS A 60 23.98 1.55 -8.63
C LYS A 60 25.25 2.33 -8.94
N ARG A 61 25.86 2.07 -10.11
CA ARG A 61 27.07 2.76 -10.55
C ARG A 61 26.84 4.27 -10.78
N LYS A 62 25.73 4.60 -11.47
CA LYS A 62 25.40 6.00 -11.82
C LYS A 62 25.20 6.89 -10.59
N TYR A 63 24.56 6.36 -9.56
CA TYR A 63 24.22 7.08 -8.33
C TYR A 63 25.15 6.76 -7.16
N GLN A 64 26.21 5.97 -7.38
CA GLN A 64 27.22 5.60 -6.39
C GLN A 64 26.58 5.00 -5.09
N LEU A 65 25.67 4.03 -5.26
CA LEU A 65 24.89 3.47 -4.15
C LEU A 65 25.70 2.39 -3.41
N GLU A 66 26.52 2.80 -2.45
CA GLU A 66 27.34 1.89 -1.62
C GLU A 66 26.49 1.00 -0.70
N ASN A 67 25.28 1.47 -0.35
CA ASN A 67 24.34 0.76 0.49
C ASN A 67 23.44 -0.23 -0.26
N LEU A 68 23.71 -0.53 -1.54
CA LEU A 68 22.94 -1.46 -2.37
C LEU A 68 23.77 -2.69 -2.75
N ASP A 69 23.28 -3.88 -2.41
CA ASP A 69 23.75 -5.15 -2.96
C ASP A 69 22.74 -5.74 -3.96
N ILE A 70 23.23 -6.47 -4.99
CA ILE A 70 22.38 -6.98 -6.09
C ILE A 70 22.80 -8.39 -6.44
N GLN A 71 21.87 -9.34 -6.30
CA GLN A 71 22.14 -10.76 -6.57
C GLN A 71 21.13 -11.37 -7.54
N GLU A 72 21.61 -12.25 -8.42
CA GLU A 72 20.76 -13.09 -9.28
C GLU A 72 20.32 -14.30 -8.46
N LEU A 73 19.07 -14.26 -7.97
CA LEU A 73 18.55 -15.27 -7.07
C LEU A 73 17.03 -15.34 -7.17
N SER A 74 16.49 -16.57 -7.19
CA SER A 74 15.04 -16.75 -7.10
C SER A 74 14.56 -16.59 -5.66
N ILE A 75 13.28 -16.20 -5.50
CA ILE A 75 12.65 -16.03 -4.18
C ILE A 75 12.71 -17.33 -3.37
N GLU A 76 12.53 -18.48 -4.01
CA GLU A 76 12.53 -19.80 -3.35
C GLU A 76 13.90 -20.16 -2.75
N ARG A 77 14.97 -19.52 -3.24
CA ARG A 77 16.35 -19.72 -2.76
C ARG A 77 16.85 -18.59 -1.86
N VAL A 78 15.99 -17.69 -1.47
CA VAL A 78 16.36 -16.46 -0.71
C VAL A 78 17.16 -16.74 0.57
N ALA A 79 17.02 -17.92 1.18
CA ALA A 79 17.79 -18.33 2.36
C ALA A 79 19.31 -18.39 2.09
N GLU A 80 19.75 -18.50 0.83
CA GLU A 80 21.17 -18.49 0.45
C GLU A 80 21.85 -17.13 0.67
N LEU A 81 21.07 -16.05 0.88
CA LEU A 81 21.61 -14.74 1.28
C LEU A 81 22.30 -14.78 2.66
N GLY A 82 21.99 -15.78 3.51
CA GLY A 82 22.62 -15.98 4.81
C GLY A 82 22.32 -14.91 5.87
N GLY A 83 21.36 -14.01 5.61
CA GLY A 83 20.99 -12.92 6.50
C GLY A 83 19.49 -12.86 6.79
N GLN A 84 19.11 -11.98 7.72
CA GLN A 84 17.72 -11.65 8.01
C GLN A 84 17.47 -10.15 7.82
N PHE A 85 16.24 -9.81 7.42
CA PHE A 85 15.84 -8.47 7.03
C PHE A 85 14.79 -7.89 7.99
N ASP A 86 14.89 -6.59 8.26
CA ASP A 86 13.87 -5.85 8.99
C ASP A 86 12.64 -5.64 8.10
N LYS A 87 12.88 -5.32 6.81
CA LYS A 87 11.84 -5.06 5.84
C LYS A 87 12.02 -5.90 4.58
N ILE A 88 10.97 -6.57 4.15
CA ILE A 88 10.94 -7.24 2.84
C ILE A 88 9.89 -6.57 1.96
N ILE A 89 10.29 -6.20 0.76
CA ILE A 89 9.41 -5.63 -0.26
C ILE A 89 9.31 -6.63 -1.41
N CYS A 90 8.09 -7.09 -1.70
CA CYS A 90 7.82 -7.99 -2.82
C CYS A 90 6.52 -7.57 -3.51
N THR A 91 6.66 -6.81 -4.59
CA THR A 91 5.53 -6.20 -5.30
C THR A 91 5.50 -6.62 -6.75
N GLY A 92 4.41 -7.22 -7.19
CA GLY A 92 4.24 -7.62 -8.59
C GLY A 92 4.94 -8.94 -8.95
N VAL A 93 5.25 -9.82 -7.99
CA VAL A 93 6.06 -11.03 -8.24
C VAL A 93 5.40 -12.31 -7.75
N LEU A 94 4.93 -12.36 -6.50
CA LEU A 94 4.46 -13.61 -5.87
C LEU A 94 3.34 -14.31 -6.64
N HIS A 95 2.47 -13.55 -7.29
CA HIS A 95 1.34 -14.07 -8.07
C HIS A 95 1.75 -14.68 -9.43
N HIS A 96 3.02 -14.54 -9.81
CA HIS A 96 3.60 -15.19 -10.99
C HIS A 96 4.35 -16.48 -10.67
N LEU A 97 4.62 -16.75 -9.39
CA LEU A 97 5.31 -17.99 -8.99
C LEU A 97 4.45 -19.23 -9.26
N ALA A 98 5.09 -20.34 -9.54
CA ALA A 98 4.41 -21.63 -9.67
C ALA A 98 3.71 -22.04 -8.36
N ASP A 99 4.38 -21.80 -7.23
CA ASP A 99 3.83 -21.96 -5.88
C ASP A 99 4.04 -20.66 -5.06
N PRO A 100 3.05 -19.74 -5.05
CA PRO A 100 3.13 -18.50 -4.29
C PRO A 100 3.30 -18.72 -2.78
N VAL A 101 2.67 -19.78 -2.22
CA VAL A 101 2.76 -20.08 -0.78
C VAL A 101 4.20 -20.47 -0.41
N ARG A 102 4.84 -21.29 -1.22
CA ARG A 102 6.25 -21.65 -1.05
C ARG A 102 7.15 -20.41 -1.14
N GLY A 103 6.88 -19.52 -2.11
CA GLY A 103 7.61 -18.25 -2.26
C GLY A 103 7.49 -17.37 -1.04
N LEU A 104 6.27 -17.18 -0.51
CA LEU A 104 6.07 -16.35 0.68
C LEU A 104 6.68 -16.98 1.95
N ARG A 105 6.61 -18.31 2.10
CA ARG A 105 7.31 -19.03 3.19
C ARG A 105 8.82 -18.86 3.11
N ALA A 106 9.40 -18.86 1.92
CA ALA A 106 10.82 -18.59 1.73
C ALA A 106 11.17 -17.17 2.19
N LEU A 107 10.40 -16.17 1.80
CA LEU A 107 10.59 -14.80 2.29
C LEU A 107 10.44 -14.69 3.81
N ARG A 108 9.44 -15.38 4.39
CA ARG A 108 9.25 -15.43 5.85
C ARG A 108 10.49 -15.96 6.59
N SER A 109 11.19 -16.95 6.02
CA SER A 109 12.36 -17.57 6.66
C SER A 109 13.53 -16.60 6.86
N VAL A 110 13.61 -15.56 6.03
CA VAL A 110 14.64 -14.49 6.12
C VAL A 110 14.11 -13.18 6.70
N LEU A 111 12.86 -13.13 7.14
CA LEU A 111 12.30 -11.98 7.85
C LEU A 111 12.65 -12.09 9.34
N LYS A 112 13.19 -11.02 9.92
CA LYS A 112 13.40 -10.93 11.38
C LYS A 112 12.07 -11.13 12.13
N PRO A 113 12.06 -11.65 13.37
CA PRO A 113 10.83 -11.84 14.15
C PRO A 113 9.96 -10.57 14.27
N GLN A 114 10.60 -9.41 14.39
CA GLN A 114 9.96 -8.08 14.46
C GLN A 114 9.87 -7.39 13.10
N GLY A 115 10.24 -8.08 12.03
CA GLY A 115 10.26 -7.56 10.67
C GLY A 115 8.86 -7.41 10.09
N ALA A 116 8.75 -6.61 9.04
CA ALA A 116 7.52 -6.39 8.29
C ALA A 116 7.71 -6.63 6.80
N MET A 117 6.70 -7.16 6.13
CA MET A 117 6.67 -7.26 4.68
C MET A 117 5.73 -6.22 4.08
N GLN A 118 6.14 -5.61 2.98
CA GLN A 118 5.30 -4.86 2.07
C GLN A 118 5.08 -5.71 0.82
N LEU A 119 3.87 -6.19 0.65
CA LEU A 119 3.49 -7.12 -0.41
C LEU A 119 2.48 -6.48 -1.37
N MET A 120 2.54 -6.88 -2.65
CA MET A 120 1.50 -6.58 -3.61
C MET A 120 1.23 -7.79 -4.49
N VAL A 121 -0.05 -8.15 -4.60
CA VAL A 121 -0.56 -9.16 -5.51
C VAL A 121 -1.70 -8.58 -6.35
N TYR A 122 -2.01 -9.19 -7.48
CA TYR A 122 -3.11 -8.75 -8.33
C TYR A 122 -4.47 -9.08 -7.71
N ALA A 123 -5.42 -8.14 -7.86
CA ALA A 123 -6.81 -8.28 -7.41
C ALA A 123 -7.70 -8.88 -8.50
N ALA A 124 -8.66 -9.71 -8.09
CA ALA A 124 -9.47 -10.48 -9.03
C ALA A 124 -10.48 -9.60 -9.79
N TYR A 125 -11.27 -8.79 -9.08
CA TYR A 125 -12.43 -8.12 -9.66
C TYR A 125 -12.06 -6.94 -10.57
N GLY A 126 -11.14 -6.07 -10.11
CA GLY A 126 -10.70 -4.92 -10.90
C GLY A 126 -9.89 -5.29 -12.15
N ARG A 127 -9.45 -6.55 -12.28
CA ARG A 127 -8.73 -7.08 -13.45
C ARG A 127 -9.61 -7.90 -14.38
N THR A 128 -10.93 -7.90 -14.22
CA THR A 128 -11.86 -8.68 -15.05
C THR A 128 -11.63 -8.44 -16.55
N GLY A 129 -11.46 -7.18 -16.97
CA GLY A 129 -11.18 -6.85 -18.38
C GLY A 129 -9.85 -7.42 -18.88
N ILE A 130 -8.82 -7.49 -18.02
CA ILE A 130 -7.54 -8.11 -18.35
C ILE A 130 -7.74 -9.61 -18.55
N HIS A 131 -8.42 -10.30 -17.63
CA HIS A 131 -8.65 -11.73 -17.72
C HIS A 131 -9.49 -12.11 -18.97
N MET A 132 -10.45 -11.26 -19.36
CA MET A 132 -11.20 -11.44 -20.62
C MET A 132 -10.24 -11.39 -21.82
N LEU A 133 -9.34 -10.40 -21.90
CA LEU A 133 -8.42 -10.26 -23.02
C LEU A 133 -7.27 -11.27 -22.98
N GLN A 134 -6.83 -11.71 -21.81
CA GLN A 134 -5.92 -12.87 -21.70
C GLN A 134 -6.56 -14.13 -22.29
N SER A 135 -7.87 -14.33 -22.03
CA SER A 135 -8.62 -15.46 -22.60
C SER A 135 -8.79 -15.33 -24.11
N TYR A 136 -9.11 -14.13 -24.59
CA TYR A 136 -9.16 -13.82 -26.02
C TYR A 136 -7.83 -14.11 -26.71
N ALA A 137 -6.71 -13.63 -26.17
CA ALA A 137 -5.39 -13.86 -26.72
C ALA A 137 -5.03 -15.37 -26.77
N ARG A 138 -5.36 -16.11 -25.70
CA ARG A 138 -5.17 -17.57 -25.69
C ARG A 138 -6.00 -18.30 -26.71
N HIS A 139 -7.26 -17.91 -26.92
CA HIS A 139 -8.12 -18.53 -27.96
C HIS A 139 -7.57 -18.32 -29.37
N LEU A 140 -6.92 -17.19 -29.63
CA LEU A 140 -6.30 -16.90 -30.93
C LEU A 140 -4.86 -17.37 -31.05
N GLY A 141 -4.26 -17.90 -29.98
CA GLY A 141 -2.85 -18.35 -29.97
C GLY A 141 -1.84 -17.20 -30.08
N ILE A 142 -2.23 -15.97 -29.68
CA ILE A 142 -1.38 -14.76 -29.74
C ILE A 142 -0.14 -14.99 -28.89
N GLN A 143 1.04 -14.72 -29.46
CA GLN A 143 2.34 -14.85 -28.80
C GLN A 143 2.94 -13.47 -28.47
N ALA A 144 3.88 -13.42 -27.52
CA ALA A 144 4.53 -12.18 -27.11
C ALA A 144 5.64 -11.77 -28.12
N THR A 145 5.33 -11.75 -29.43
CA THR A 145 6.21 -11.23 -30.46
C THR A 145 5.94 -9.72 -30.71
N GLU A 146 6.93 -8.99 -31.23
CA GLU A 146 6.77 -7.56 -31.49
C GLU A 146 5.61 -7.26 -32.45
N THR A 147 5.40 -8.10 -33.46
CA THR A 147 4.32 -7.95 -34.44
C THR A 147 2.96 -8.18 -33.78
N GLU A 148 2.79 -9.29 -33.05
CA GLU A 148 1.50 -9.61 -32.42
C GLU A 148 1.15 -8.66 -31.27
N ILE A 149 2.16 -8.10 -30.56
CA ILE A 149 1.93 -7.01 -29.59
C ILE A 149 1.40 -5.76 -30.28
N LYS A 150 1.96 -5.38 -31.43
CA LYS A 150 1.46 -4.24 -32.23
C LYS A 150 0.04 -4.47 -32.71
N ASP A 151 -0.28 -5.66 -33.20
CA ASP A 151 -1.61 -6.03 -33.63
C ASP A 151 -2.60 -6.02 -32.47
N LEU A 152 -2.22 -6.57 -31.32
CA LEU A 152 -3.03 -6.52 -30.10
C LEU A 152 -3.33 -5.07 -29.68
N ILE A 153 -2.33 -4.17 -29.71
CA ILE A 153 -2.53 -2.75 -29.40
C ILE A 153 -3.53 -2.11 -30.38
N ALA A 154 -3.49 -2.47 -31.66
CA ALA A 154 -4.46 -2.00 -32.64
C ALA A 154 -5.88 -2.49 -32.31
N VAL A 155 -6.04 -3.76 -31.97
CA VAL A 155 -7.34 -4.35 -31.58
C VAL A 155 -7.89 -3.70 -30.30
N LEU A 156 -7.06 -3.36 -29.32
CA LEU A 156 -7.49 -2.71 -28.08
C LEU A 156 -8.15 -1.34 -28.32
N LYS A 157 -7.81 -0.64 -29.41
CA LYS A 157 -8.43 0.64 -29.78
C LYS A 157 -9.86 0.48 -30.28
N GLU A 158 -10.21 -0.70 -30.77
CA GLU A 158 -11.52 -1.04 -31.31
C GLU A 158 -12.45 -1.68 -30.26
N LEU A 159 -12.03 -1.74 -29.01
CA LEU A 159 -12.86 -2.29 -27.94
C LEU A 159 -14.17 -1.51 -27.82
N PRO A 160 -15.32 -2.20 -27.68
CA PRO A 160 -16.61 -1.56 -27.53
C PRO A 160 -16.66 -0.71 -26.27
N ARG A 161 -17.40 0.41 -26.34
CA ARG A 161 -17.62 1.26 -25.15
C ARG A 161 -18.22 0.44 -24.00
N GLY A 162 -17.67 0.62 -22.80
CA GLY A 162 -18.08 -0.10 -21.60
C GLY A 162 -17.44 -1.49 -21.45
N HIS A 163 -16.48 -1.86 -22.32
CA HIS A 163 -15.68 -3.04 -22.06
C HIS A 163 -14.94 -2.89 -20.71
N PRO A 164 -14.91 -3.92 -19.83
CA PRO A 164 -14.29 -3.82 -18.51
C PRO A 164 -12.82 -3.36 -18.50
N LEU A 165 -12.08 -3.51 -19.62
CA LEU A 165 -10.72 -3.00 -19.76
C LEU A 165 -10.67 -1.49 -20.05
N ASP A 166 -11.72 -0.88 -20.56
CA ASP A 166 -11.73 0.53 -21.00
C ASP A 166 -11.28 1.50 -19.88
N TYR A 167 -11.72 1.24 -18.66
CA TYR A 167 -11.27 2.01 -17.50
C TYR A 167 -9.75 1.94 -17.28
N LEU A 168 -9.17 0.73 -17.33
CA LEU A 168 -7.73 0.53 -17.12
C LEU A 168 -6.89 1.13 -18.24
N LEU A 169 -7.33 1.06 -19.48
CA LEU A 169 -6.64 1.67 -20.63
C LEU A 169 -6.54 3.19 -20.49
N ARG A 170 -7.52 3.83 -19.86
CA ARG A 170 -7.52 5.27 -19.63
C ARG A 170 -6.71 5.69 -18.41
N GLU A 171 -6.87 4.98 -17.30
CA GLU A 171 -6.37 5.40 -15.98
C GLU A 171 -5.01 4.81 -15.61
N ALA A 172 -4.60 3.68 -16.20
CA ALA A 172 -3.35 3.03 -15.87
C ALA A 172 -2.24 3.39 -16.88
N PRO A 173 -1.23 4.19 -16.49
CA PRO A 173 -0.12 4.59 -17.37
C PRO A 173 0.65 3.42 -17.96
N ASP A 174 0.72 2.30 -17.24
CA ASP A 174 1.43 1.09 -17.66
C ASP A 174 0.89 0.52 -18.98
N PHE A 175 -0.41 0.63 -19.23
CA PHE A 175 -1.02 0.19 -20.49
C PHE A 175 -0.63 1.05 -21.72
N ARG A 176 0.05 2.18 -21.52
CA ARG A 176 0.65 2.98 -22.59
C ARG A 176 2.01 2.44 -23.04
N ASN A 177 2.61 1.52 -22.26
CA ASN A 177 3.87 0.87 -22.56
C ASN A 177 3.59 -0.50 -23.17
N PRO A 178 4.04 -0.78 -24.44
CA PRO A 178 3.83 -2.06 -25.11
C PRO A 178 4.34 -3.27 -24.31
N ALA A 179 5.48 -3.14 -23.63
CA ALA A 179 6.04 -4.23 -22.83
C ALA A 179 5.20 -4.54 -21.58
N ALA A 180 4.73 -3.51 -20.87
CA ALA A 180 3.86 -3.69 -19.71
C ALA A 180 2.47 -4.22 -20.10
N LEU A 181 1.94 -3.80 -21.26
CA LEU A 181 0.71 -4.33 -21.83
C LEU A 181 0.85 -5.80 -22.20
N ALA A 182 1.96 -6.17 -22.86
CA ALA A 182 2.25 -7.56 -23.20
C ALA A 182 2.39 -8.43 -21.95
N ASP A 183 3.06 -7.95 -20.92
CA ASP A 183 3.15 -8.64 -19.64
C ASP A 183 1.77 -8.85 -19.01
N ALA A 184 0.93 -7.82 -18.99
CA ALA A 184 -0.41 -7.92 -18.41
C ALA A 184 -1.36 -8.84 -19.19
N LEU A 185 -1.27 -8.89 -20.54
CA LEU A 185 -2.24 -9.60 -21.38
C LEU A 185 -1.74 -10.95 -21.91
N LEU A 186 -0.44 -11.16 -22.00
CA LEU A 186 0.16 -12.36 -22.61
C LEU A 186 0.96 -13.21 -21.63
N ASN A 187 1.09 -12.81 -20.36
CA ASN A 187 1.77 -13.61 -19.36
C ASN A 187 0.96 -14.89 -19.09
N PRO A 188 1.55 -16.09 -19.29
CA PRO A 188 0.82 -17.36 -19.14
C PRO A 188 0.55 -17.72 -17.67
N ARG A 189 1.26 -17.11 -16.74
CA ARG A 189 1.21 -17.43 -15.30
C ARG A 189 0.84 -16.18 -14.52
N GLU A 190 -0.44 -15.99 -14.31
CA GLU A 190 -0.95 -14.93 -13.45
C GLU A 190 -2.04 -15.49 -12.55
N ARG A 191 -1.97 -15.20 -11.26
CA ARG A 191 -2.99 -15.51 -10.28
C ARG A 191 -3.48 -14.20 -9.66
N ALA A 192 -4.79 -13.95 -9.75
CA ALA A 192 -5.41 -12.84 -9.06
C ALA A 192 -6.13 -13.34 -7.80
N TYR A 193 -6.19 -12.50 -6.78
CA TYR A 193 -6.75 -12.81 -5.47
C TYR A 193 -7.94 -11.91 -5.16
N THR A 194 -8.95 -12.45 -4.49
CA THR A 194 -9.95 -11.67 -3.77
C THR A 194 -9.44 -11.39 -2.35
N VAL A 195 -10.08 -10.44 -1.64
CA VAL A 195 -9.73 -10.15 -0.24
C VAL A 195 -9.69 -11.43 0.62
N PRO A 196 -10.72 -12.31 0.65
CA PRO A 196 -10.64 -13.56 1.42
C PRO A 196 -9.46 -14.44 1.04
N GLN A 197 -9.13 -14.51 -0.25
CA GLN A 197 -7.99 -15.31 -0.73
C GLN A 197 -6.64 -14.72 -0.30
N VAL A 198 -6.53 -13.39 -0.13
CA VAL A 198 -5.32 -12.77 0.45
C VAL A 198 -5.11 -13.24 1.89
N PHE A 199 -6.17 -13.26 2.71
CA PHE A 199 -6.08 -13.71 4.10
C PHE A 199 -5.75 -15.21 4.19
N GLU A 200 -6.38 -16.06 3.36
CA GLU A 200 -6.05 -17.48 3.27
C GLU A 200 -4.59 -17.70 2.84
N TYR A 201 -4.11 -16.95 1.84
CA TYR A 201 -2.75 -17.01 1.35
C TYR A 201 -1.73 -16.68 2.46
N LEU A 202 -1.99 -15.62 3.23
CA LEU A 202 -1.13 -15.25 4.36
C LEU A 202 -1.13 -16.34 5.43
N ALA A 203 -2.29 -16.80 5.87
CA ALA A 203 -2.41 -17.83 6.90
C ALA A 203 -1.68 -19.13 6.50
N ARG A 204 -1.83 -19.58 5.26
CA ARG A 204 -1.11 -20.76 4.72
C ARG A 204 0.40 -20.57 4.67
N SER A 205 0.87 -19.32 4.67
CA SER A 205 2.30 -18.99 4.59
C SER A 205 2.93 -18.69 5.96
N GLY A 206 2.17 -18.81 7.07
CA GLY A 206 2.63 -18.47 8.41
C GLY A 206 2.76 -16.96 8.60
N MET A 207 1.94 -16.18 7.90
CA MET A 207 1.92 -14.73 7.99
C MET A 207 0.55 -14.23 8.45
N VAL A 208 0.56 -13.07 9.08
CA VAL A 208 -0.65 -12.35 9.50
C VAL A 208 -0.74 -11.03 8.76
N PHE A 209 -1.96 -10.63 8.45
CA PHE A 209 -2.26 -9.36 7.81
C PHE A 209 -2.07 -8.22 8.81
N GLY A 210 -1.37 -7.16 8.39
CA GLY A 210 -1.24 -5.93 9.16
C GLY A 210 -2.30 -4.90 8.76
N ARG A 211 -2.12 -4.28 7.61
CA ARG A 211 -3.08 -3.32 7.05
C ARG A 211 -2.95 -3.28 5.53
N TRP A 212 -3.96 -2.74 4.87
CA TRP A 212 -3.81 -2.31 3.48
C TRP A 212 -2.85 -1.12 3.42
N TYR A 213 -1.93 -1.12 2.45
CA TYR A 213 -0.96 -0.02 2.28
C TYR A 213 -1.67 1.30 1.96
N ARG A 214 -2.78 1.20 1.21
CA ARG A 214 -3.80 2.22 1.04
C ARG A 214 -5.10 1.62 1.53
N GLN A 215 -5.52 1.98 2.74
CA GLN A 215 -6.65 1.30 3.37
C GLN A 215 -8.01 1.94 3.06
N ALA A 216 -8.06 3.26 2.80
CA ALA A 216 -9.32 3.95 2.54
C ALA A 216 -10.20 3.28 1.47
N PRO A 217 -9.67 2.73 0.35
CA PRO A 217 -10.46 1.98 -0.62
C PRO A 217 -11.14 0.71 -0.09
N TYR A 218 -10.74 0.19 1.06
CA TYR A 218 -11.29 -1.03 1.67
C TYR A 218 -12.17 -0.77 2.89
N LEU A 219 -12.18 0.47 3.39
CA LEU A 219 -12.88 0.81 4.62
C LEU A 219 -14.30 1.31 4.34
N PRO A 220 -15.35 0.70 4.97
CA PRO A 220 -16.74 1.13 4.78
C PRO A 220 -17.03 2.54 5.32
N GLN A 221 -16.19 3.04 6.23
CA GLN A 221 -16.27 4.40 6.77
C GLN A 221 -15.59 5.46 5.88
N CYS A 222 -15.09 5.10 4.68
CA CYS A 222 -14.47 6.00 3.73
C CYS A 222 -15.27 6.12 2.43
N GLY A 223 -15.32 7.32 1.88
CA GLY A 223 -15.99 7.61 0.61
C GLY A 223 -17.51 7.51 0.67
N VAL A 224 -18.12 7.20 -0.46
CA VAL A 224 -19.59 7.23 -0.64
C VAL A 224 -20.36 6.23 0.22
N LEU A 225 -19.73 5.12 0.63
CA LEU A 225 -20.39 4.07 1.41
C LEU A 225 -20.98 4.56 2.73
N VAL A 226 -20.33 5.53 3.37
CA VAL A 226 -20.79 6.14 4.64
C VAL A 226 -22.21 6.69 4.55
N GLY A 227 -22.59 7.24 3.38
CA GLY A 227 -23.90 7.82 3.13
C GLY A 227 -24.96 6.84 2.64
N THR A 228 -24.66 5.55 2.50
CA THR A 228 -25.58 4.56 1.97
C THR A 228 -26.48 3.95 3.06
N PRO A 229 -27.67 3.45 2.71
CA PRO A 229 -28.53 2.72 3.64
C PRO A 229 -27.90 1.44 4.23
N HIS A 230 -26.83 0.94 3.62
CA HIS A 230 -26.15 -0.27 4.05
C HIS A 230 -24.96 0.01 5.01
N ALA A 231 -24.61 1.28 5.27
CA ALA A 231 -23.45 1.66 6.08
C ALA A 231 -23.42 0.96 7.46
N ALA A 232 -24.56 0.94 8.16
CA ALA A 232 -24.64 0.29 9.47
C ALA A 232 -24.42 -1.23 9.39
N ARG A 233 -25.02 -1.90 8.41
CA ARG A 233 -24.84 -3.35 8.21
C ARG A 233 -23.39 -3.70 7.87
N LEU A 234 -22.72 -2.86 7.07
CA LEU A 234 -21.30 -3.04 6.74
C LEU A 234 -20.44 -2.88 7.99
N ALA A 235 -20.75 -1.91 8.85
CA ALA A 235 -19.99 -1.67 10.07
C ALA A 235 -20.11 -2.82 11.09
N ASP A 236 -21.22 -3.56 11.06
CA ASP A 236 -21.48 -4.70 11.96
C ASP A 236 -20.77 -6.00 11.51
N LEU A 237 -20.23 -6.06 10.29
CA LEU A 237 -19.51 -7.22 9.80
C LEU A 237 -18.12 -7.36 10.48
N PRO A 238 -17.58 -8.58 10.61
CA PRO A 238 -16.17 -8.78 10.91
C PRO A 238 -15.25 -8.02 9.91
N THR A 239 -14.13 -7.50 10.36
CA THR A 239 -13.25 -6.63 9.58
C THR A 239 -12.89 -7.20 8.20
N GLN A 240 -12.58 -8.51 8.12
CA GLN A 240 -12.23 -9.14 6.84
C GLN A 240 -13.42 -9.18 5.88
N GLU A 241 -14.64 -9.38 6.40
CA GLU A 241 -15.85 -9.37 5.61
C GLU A 241 -16.22 -7.95 5.16
N GLN A 242 -15.93 -6.92 6.00
CA GLN A 242 -16.07 -5.52 5.58
C GLN A 242 -15.19 -5.25 4.36
N TYR A 243 -13.91 -5.63 4.40
CA TYR A 243 -13.00 -5.44 3.27
C TYR A 243 -13.46 -6.18 2.02
N ALA A 244 -13.93 -7.41 2.16
CA ALA A 244 -14.45 -8.19 1.04
C ALA A 244 -15.71 -7.56 0.43
N ALA A 245 -16.64 -7.09 1.25
CA ALA A 245 -17.85 -6.43 0.78
C ALA A 245 -17.54 -5.10 0.07
N VAL A 246 -16.59 -4.33 0.59
CA VAL A 246 -16.15 -3.07 -0.03
C VAL A 246 -15.41 -3.33 -1.34
N GLU A 247 -14.57 -4.36 -1.43
CA GLU A 247 -13.94 -4.80 -2.69
C GLU A 247 -14.98 -5.08 -3.78
N LEU A 248 -16.03 -5.83 -3.44
CA LEU A 248 -17.13 -6.15 -4.35
C LEU A 248 -17.89 -4.89 -4.78
N PHE A 249 -18.19 -4.00 -3.85
CA PHE A 249 -18.89 -2.75 -4.15
C PHE A 249 -18.08 -1.86 -5.10
N ARG A 250 -16.79 -1.72 -4.88
CA ARG A 250 -15.92 -0.89 -5.72
C ARG A 250 -15.67 -1.50 -7.10
N GLY A 251 -15.38 -2.80 -7.17
CA GLY A 251 -15.13 -3.52 -8.42
C GLY A 251 -13.92 -3.06 -9.24
N THR A 252 -13.22 -2.01 -8.82
CA THR A 252 -12.13 -1.34 -9.57
C THR A 252 -10.75 -1.53 -8.98
N ILE A 253 -10.63 -2.25 -7.85
CA ILE A 253 -9.34 -2.54 -7.21
C ILE A 253 -8.58 -3.53 -8.09
N THR A 254 -7.44 -3.10 -8.65
CA THR A 254 -6.63 -3.90 -9.59
C THR A 254 -5.48 -4.64 -8.93
N SER A 255 -5.09 -4.21 -7.73
CA SER A 255 -4.04 -4.85 -6.94
C SER A 255 -4.30 -4.68 -5.45
N HIS A 256 -3.93 -5.70 -4.68
CA HIS A 256 -3.93 -5.70 -3.24
C HIS A 256 -2.52 -5.40 -2.74
N SER A 257 -2.30 -4.20 -2.20
CA SER A 257 -1.05 -3.82 -1.54
C SER A 257 -1.28 -3.77 -0.03
N PHE A 258 -0.49 -4.53 0.72
CA PHE A 258 -0.70 -4.70 2.15
C PHE A 258 0.62 -4.93 2.90
N THR A 259 0.57 -4.71 4.20
CA THR A 259 1.65 -5.09 5.13
C THR A 259 1.32 -6.44 5.76
N ALA A 260 2.35 -7.24 6.01
CA ALA A 260 2.21 -8.52 6.68
C ALA A 260 3.38 -8.74 7.65
N TYR A 261 3.08 -9.50 8.71
CA TYR A 261 4.04 -9.85 9.75
C TYR A 261 4.08 -11.35 9.94
N ARG A 262 5.11 -11.86 10.62
CA ARG A 262 5.14 -13.27 11.00
C ARG A 262 4.03 -13.58 12.01
N ASP A 263 3.43 -14.76 11.91
CA ASP A 263 2.41 -15.25 12.86
C ASP A 263 2.98 -15.52 14.26
N ASP A 264 4.30 -15.73 14.37
CA ASP A 264 5.05 -15.89 15.62
C ASP A 264 5.78 -14.59 16.04
N SER A 265 5.37 -13.43 15.51
CA SER A 265 5.97 -12.14 15.89
C SER A 265 5.75 -11.86 17.38
N PRO A 266 6.79 -11.41 18.11
CA PRO A 266 6.64 -11.01 19.52
C PRO A 266 5.94 -9.65 19.68
N LEU A 267 5.75 -8.92 18.57
CA LEU A 267 5.03 -7.66 18.58
C LEU A 267 3.53 -7.92 18.63
N ASP A 268 2.85 -7.31 19.59
CA ASP A 268 1.40 -7.12 19.49
C ASP A 268 1.13 -6.46 18.15
N GLN A 269 0.21 -7.04 17.37
CA GLN A 269 -0.06 -6.51 16.02
C GLN A 269 -0.38 -5.02 16.12
N PRO A 270 0.29 -4.16 15.32
CA PRO A 270 0.21 -2.71 15.47
C PRO A 270 -1.12 -2.17 14.93
N LEU A 271 -2.23 -2.52 15.57
CA LEU A 271 -3.52 -1.92 15.29
C LEU A 271 -3.59 -0.57 16.01
N ILE A 272 -3.53 0.50 15.24
CA ILE A 272 -3.85 1.83 15.75
C ILE A 272 -5.33 1.83 16.18
N CYS A 273 -5.58 2.02 17.46
CA CYS A 273 -6.92 2.05 18.02
C CYS A 273 -7.13 3.35 18.81
N PHE A 274 -8.02 4.19 18.31
CA PHE A 274 -8.38 5.45 18.96
C PHE A 274 -9.38 5.28 20.10
N ASP A 275 -9.96 4.10 20.31
CA ASP A 275 -10.89 3.84 21.41
C ASP A 275 -10.19 3.53 22.73
N ARG A 276 -8.88 3.31 22.72
CA ARG A 276 -8.05 3.19 23.93
C ARG A 276 -7.86 4.56 24.56
N GLU A 277 -7.72 4.61 25.89
CA GLU A 277 -7.56 5.88 26.64
C GLU A 277 -6.29 6.65 26.28
N ASN A 278 -5.24 5.95 25.84
CA ASN A 278 -3.92 6.53 25.54
C ASN A 278 -3.79 7.17 24.14
N TRP A 279 -4.87 7.31 23.36
CA TRP A 279 -4.80 7.87 21.99
C TRP A 279 -4.22 9.29 21.93
N THR A 280 -4.32 10.08 23.01
CA THR A 280 -3.74 11.42 23.09
C THR A 280 -2.21 11.43 23.15
N ALA A 281 -1.59 10.29 23.47
CA ALA A 281 -0.14 10.12 23.43
C ALA A 281 0.42 9.85 22.03
N PHE A 282 -0.41 9.58 21.04
CA PHE A 282 0.03 9.31 19.67
C PHE A 282 0.57 10.58 19.01
N VAL A 283 1.63 10.43 18.20
CA VAL A 283 2.20 11.52 17.39
C VAL A 283 1.74 11.34 15.94
N PRO A 284 0.88 12.23 15.43
CA PRO A 284 0.43 12.17 14.03
C PRO A 284 1.54 12.63 13.08
N ILE A 285 1.76 11.86 12.01
CA ILE A 285 2.74 12.14 10.95
C ILE A 285 1.99 12.16 9.62
N ILE A 286 1.91 13.34 9.01
CA ILE A 286 1.15 13.56 7.77
C ILE A 286 1.78 12.80 6.60
N ASN A 287 0.92 12.23 5.75
CA ASN A 287 1.32 11.62 4.50
C ASN A 287 1.96 12.69 3.57
N PRO A 288 3.18 12.49 3.08
CA PRO A 288 3.87 13.45 2.21
C PRO A 288 3.18 13.64 0.84
N ARG A 289 2.17 12.85 0.52
CA ARG A 289 1.35 12.95 -0.70
C ARG A 289 -0.01 13.58 -0.44
N LEU A 290 -0.25 14.06 0.78
CA LEU A 290 -1.48 14.75 1.14
C LEU A 290 -1.47 16.19 0.59
N VAL A 291 -2.58 16.59 -0.02
CA VAL A 291 -2.84 17.96 -0.46
C VAL A 291 -4.00 18.51 0.38
N CYS A 292 -3.84 19.73 0.88
CA CYS A 292 -4.88 20.48 1.57
C CYS A 292 -5.32 21.63 0.65
N LEU A 293 -6.59 21.63 0.24
CA LEU A 293 -7.19 22.68 -0.58
C LEU A 293 -8.05 23.57 0.32
N GLU A 294 -7.86 24.88 0.21
CA GLU A 294 -8.55 25.90 1.04
C GLU A 294 -9.40 26.89 0.21
N GLU A 295 -9.45 26.69 -1.10
CA GLU A 295 -10.20 27.53 -2.03
C GLU A 295 -11.34 26.73 -2.70
N ASN A 296 -12.39 27.43 -3.09
CA ASN A 296 -13.57 26.87 -3.77
C ASN A 296 -14.22 25.71 -3.00
N LEU A 297 -14.36 25.88 -1.68
CA LEU A 297 -14.81 24.85 -0.76
C LEU A 297 -16.32 24.67 -0.77
N PRO A 298 -16.83 23.44 -0.52
CA PRO A 298 -18.24 23.22 -0.21
C PRO A 298 -18.66 23.97 1.05
N ALA A 299 -19.96 24.31 1.16
CA ALA A 299 -20.51 24.99 2.32
C ALA A 299 -20.19 24.20 3.63
N GLY A 300 -19.67 24.91 4.64
CA GLY A 300 -19.31 24.34 5.94
C GLY A 300 -17.95 23.67 6.02
N ALA A 301 -17.21 23.52 4.92
CA ALA A 301 -15.84 23.04 4.93
C ALA A 301 -14.85 24.21 5.13
N ALA A 302 -13.80 23.97 5.92
CA ALA A 302 -12.65 24.86 6.05
C ALA A 302 -11.47 24.42 5.18
N ALA A 303 -11.41 23.12 4.82
CA ALA A 303 -10.48 22.60 3.83
C ALA A 303 -10.97 21.26 3.27
N VAL A 304 -10.35 20.86 2.16
CA VAL A 304 -10.50 19.52 1.55
C VAL A 304 -9.14 18.84 1.57
N LEU A 305 -9.06 17.67 2.20
CA LEU A 305 -7.87 16.83 2.22
C LEU A 305 -7.96 15.78 1.13
N ILE A 306 -6.94 15.70 0.26
CA ILE A 306 -6.86 14.77 -0.86
C ILE A 306 -5.52 14.02 -0.78
N ASN A 307 -5.59 12.70 -0.64
CA ASN A 307 -4.41 11.87 -0.76
C ASN A 307 -4.19 11.52 -2.24
N GLN A 308 -3.10 12.04 -2.83
CA GLN A 308 -2.76 11.82 -4.25
C GLN A 308 -2.42 10.36 -4.60
N ASP A 309 -2.29 9.48 -3.61
CA ASP A 309 -2.09 8.05 -3.84
C ASP A 309 -3.41 7.30 -4.07
N HIS A 310 -4.56 7.92 -3.81
CA HIS A 310 -5.87 7.34 -4.08
C HIS A 310 -6.33 7.67 -5.50
N VAL A 311 -6.84 6.66 -6.21
CA VAL A 311 -7.41 6.81 -7.55
C VAL A 311 -8.94 6.98 -7.53
N ASN A 312 -9.57 6.75 -6.39
CA ASN A 312 -11.02 6.82 -6.25
C ASN A 312 -11.45 8.25 -5.93
N PRO A 313 -12.25 8.91 -6.78
CA PRO A 313 -12.61 10.33 -6.63
C PRO A 313 -13.50 10.62 -5.42
N ASP A 314 -14.16 9.60 -4.85
CA ASP A 314 -14.98 9.71 -3.65
C ASP A 314 -14.17 9.70 -2.34
N LEU A 315 -12.87 9.40 -2.39
CA LEU A 315 -11.99 9.37 -1.22
C LEU A 315 -11.41 10.76 -0.89
N ILE A 316 -12.29 11.74 -0.81
CA ILE A 316 -11.96 13.09 -0.33
C ILE A 316 -12.45 13.27 1.10
N HIS A 317 -11.71 14.04 1.89
CA HIS A 317 -12.03 14.29 3.29
C HIS A 317 -12.26 15.77 3.54
N LEU A 318 -13.52 16.15 3.71
CA LEU A 318 -13.91 17.52 4.10
C LEU A 318 -13.66 17.71 5.59
N ILE A 319 -12.97 18.78 5.97
CA ILE A 319 -12.72 19.18 7.36
C ILE A 319 -13.33 20.55 7.66
N ASN A 320 -13.88 20.69 8.85
CA ASN A 320 -14.44 21.95 9.35
C ASN A 320 -13.36 22.81 10.02
N THR A 321 -13.76 24.01 10.53
CA THR A 321 -12.82 24.95 11.13
C THR A 321 -12.08 24.39 12.35
N SER A 322 -12.75 23.69 13.25
CA SER A 322 -12.09 23.07 14.41
C SER A 322 -11.13 21.96 14.03
N GLU A 323 -11.49 21.14 13.04
CA GLU A 323 -10.61 20.10 12.48
C GLU A 323 -9.41 20.70 11.74
N LYS A 324 -9.61 21.85 11.04
CA LYS A 324 -8.51 22.57 10.36
C LYS A 324 -7.49 23.12 11.37
N ILE A 325 -7.95 23.65 12.51
CA ILE A 325 -7.06 24.11 13.58
C ILE A 325 -6.17 22.95 14.08
N LEU A 326 -6.76 21.77 14.30
CA LEU A 326 -6.01 20.58 14.69
C LEU A 326 -5.03 20.13 13.61
N PHE A 327 -5.48 20.15 12.35
CA PHE A 327 -4.67 19.75 11.20
C PHE A 327 -3.41 20.64 11.06
N ASP A 328 -3.57 21.95 11.14
CA ASP A 328 -2.49 22.93 11.02
C ASP A 328 -1.47 22.84 12.17
N ALA A 329 -1.88 22.30 13.30
CA ALA A 329 -1.01 22.09 14.44
C ALA A 329 -0.19 20.80 14.36
N ILE A 330 -0.39 19.93 13.36
CA ILE A 330 0.37 18.69 13.20
C ILE A 330 1.75 19.01 12.61
N ASP A 331 2.81 18.72 13.35
CA ASP A 331 4.21 18.92 12.93
C ASP A 331 5.02 17.61 12.84
N GLY A 332 4.39 16.49 13.16
CA GLY A 332 5.03 15.19 13.17
C GLY A 332 5.92 14.93 14.41
N GLN A 333 5.86 15.80 15.42
CA GLN A 333 6.65 15.69 16.67
C GLN A 333 5.76 15.74 17.91
N ARG A 334 4.78 16.63 17.94
CA ARG A 334 3.86 16.81 19.06
C ARG A 334 2.87 15.66 19.17
N ARG A 335 2.60 15.26 20.41
CA ARG A 335 1.52 14.32 20.74
C ARG A 335 0.17 15.01 20.50
N ILE A 336 -0.87 14.21 20.25
CA ILE A 336 -2.23 14.74 20.09
C ILE A 336 -2.65 15.59 21.30
N GLY A 337 -2.31 15.20 22.55
CA GLY A 337 -2.58 15.99 23.74
C GLY A 337 -1.98 17.38 23.68
N GLU A 338 -0.73 17.51 23.27
CA GLU A 338 -0.03 18.80 23.11
C GLU A 338 -0.62 19.64 21.97
N ILE A 339 -1.10 19.00 20.90
CA ILE A 339 -1.83 19.67 19.80
C ILE A 339 -3.13 20.27 20.31
N LEU A 340 -3.87 19.54 21.15
CA LEU A 340 -5.12 20.02 21.75
C LEU A 340 -4.89 21.21 22.68
N GLU A 341 -3.84 21.18 23.50
CA GLU A 341 -3.44 22.28 24.38
C GLU A 341 -3.04 23.53 23.56
N ALA A 342 -2.23 23.33 22.51
CA ALA A 342 -1.82 24.42 21.62
C ALA A 342 -3.02 25.06 20.90
N ALA A 343 -3.99 24.27 20.46
CA ALA A 343 -5.22 24.78 19.82
C ALA A 343 -6.04 25.66 20.79
N LEU A 344 -6.17 25.25 22.05
CA LEU A 344 -6.85 26.02 23.09
C LEU A 344 -6.17 27.39 23.33
N LEU A 345 -4.82 27.38 23.44
CA LEU A 345 -4.06 28.60 23.69
C LEU A 345 -4.09 29.58 22.51
N THR A 346 -4.11 29.08 21.28
CA THR A 346 -4.00 29.95 20.08
C THR A 346 -5.34 30.57 19.66
N LYS A 347 -6.44 29.87 19.81
CA LYS A 347 -7.76 30.25 19.30
C LYS A 347 -8.80 30.50 20.39
N GLY A 348 -8.50 30.16 21.65
CA GLY A 348 -9.44 30.28 22.76
C GLY A 348 -10.64 29.33 22.69
N GLU A 349 -10.66 28.44 21.70
CA GLU A 349 -11.71 27.43 21.52
C GLU A 349 -11.25 26.06 22.09
N ARG A 350 -12.02 25.56 23.04
CA ARG A 350 -11.85 24.21 23.56
C ARG A 350 -12.49 23.21 22.59
N ILE A 351 -11.65 22.50 21.82
CA ILE A 351 -12.14 21.45 20.95
C ILE A 351 -12.53 20.24 21.82
N ASP A 352 -13.76 19.77 21.64
CA ASP A 352 -14.27 18.59 22.31
C ASP A 352 -13.43 17.33 21.96
N LEU A 353 -13.08 16.54 22.99
CA LEU A 353 -12.24 15.34 22.84
C LEU A 353 -12.84 14.29 21.89
N LYS A 354 -14.18 14.17 21.86
CA LYS A 354 -14.85 13.25 20.95
C LYS A 354 -14.66 13.67 19.48
N THR A 355 -14.80 14.97 19.23
CA THR A 355 -14.56 15.56 17.90
C THR A 355 -13.11 15.38 17.47
N ALA A 356 -12.16 15.69 18.35
CA ALA A 356 -10.74 15.52 18.07
C ALA A 356 -10.39 14.03 17.79
N ARG A 357 -10.85 13.11 18.65
CA ARG A 357 -10.64 11.67 18.46
C ARG A 357 -11.15 11.20 17.11
N ARG A 358 -12.36 11.61 16.74
CA ARG A 358 -12.98 11.29 15.46
C ARG A 358 -12.17 11.83 14.28
N PHE A 359 -11.66 13.06 14.41
CA PHE A 359 -10.82 13.68 13.39
C PHE A 359 -9.53 12.89 13.16
N PHE A 360 -8.74 12.59 14.20
CA PHE A 360 -7.50 11.84 14.07
C PHE A 360 -7.75 10.41 13.58
N ALA A 361 -8.81 9.75 14.02
CA ALA A 361 -9.22 8.45 13.49
C ALA A 361 -9.54 8.51 11.98
N ARG A 362 -10.19 9.58 11.51
CA ARG A 362 -10.45 9.79 10.08
C ARG A 362 -9.17 10.05 9.29
N LEU A 363 -8.20 10.82 9.83
CA LEU A 363 -6.89 10.97 9.20
C LEU A 363 -6.20 9.61 8.98
N TRP A 364 -6.30 8.72 9.95
CA TRP A 364 -5.79 7.34 9.83
C TRP A 364 -6.56 6.55 8.76
N CYS A 365 -7.88 6.53 8.81
CA CYS A 365 -8.72 5.77 7.88
C CYS A 365 -8.53 6.19 6.42
N TYR A 366 -8.37 7.49 6.17
CA TYR A 366 -8.15 8.04 4.82
C TYR A 366 -6.69 8.03 4.35
N ASP A 367 -5.79 7.38 5.09
CA ASP A 367 -4.34 7.37 4.80
C ASP A 367 -3.71 8.77 4.73
N HIS A 368 -4.29 9.74 5.44
CA HIS A 368 -3.79 11.12 5.51
C HIS A 368 -2.67 11.26 6.52
N ALA A 369 -2.66 10.42 7.56
CA ALA A 369 -1.60 10.35 8.56
C ALA A 369 -1.33 8.91 8.99
N VAL A 370 -0.10 8.65 9.43
CA VAL A 370 0.26 7.53 10.31
C VAL A 370 0.52 8.07 11.71
N PHE A 371 0.62 7.18 12.68
CA PHE A 371 0.81 7.56 14.08
C PHE A 371 1.99 6.81 14.67
N ASP A 372 2.91 7.55 15.27
CA ASP A 372 3.93 7.01 16.15
C ASP A 372 3.31 6.78 17.53
N THR A 373 3.25 5.52 17.94
CA THR A 373 2.69 5.10 19.24
C THR A 373 3.75 4.51 20.16
N SER A 374 5.04 4.63 19.82
CA SER A 374 6.15 4.05 20.59
C SER A 374 6.14 4.48 22.05
N GLN A 375 5.78 5.74 22.30
CA GLN A 375 5.74 6.30 23.64
C GLN A 375 4.40 6.13 24.37
N SER A 376 3.41 5.51 23.74
CA SER A 376 2.08 5.31 24.37
C SER A 376 2.03 4.12 25.32
N ASN A 377 3.05 3.25 25.29
CA ASN A 377 3.16 2.05 26.13
C ASN A 377 4.07 2.26 27.35
N ALA A 378 4.53 3.49 27.60
CA ALA A 378 5.52 3.81 28.67
C ALA A 378 4.87 4.14 30.02
N ASN A 379 3.65 3.63 30.31
CA ASN A 379 3.01 3.72 31.63
C ASN A 379 2.49 2.37 32.08
#